data_5de87d086a3f9affe098c7ee20d3829f
#
_entry.id   5de87d086a3f9affe098c7ee20d3829f
#
_cell.length_a   1.000
_cell.length_b   1.000
_cell.length_c   1.000
_cell.angle_alpha   90.00
_cell.angle_beta   90.00
_cell.angle_gamma   90.00
#
_symmetry.space_group_name_H-M   'P 1'
#
loop_
_entity.id
_entity.type
_entity.pdbx_description
1 polymer ?
#
loop_
_entity_poly.entity_id
_entity_poly.type
_entity_poly.pdbx_seq_one_letter_code
_entity_poly.pdbx_strand_id
1 'polypeptide(L)'
;MIVLEDLYLGDIRPGERSCHHSRQYGKALDEIVKAEEALSATLSEEQKKLFESFTDAQREISILTDAETFTYSFKLGAKIILDVLTDSPLREI
;
A
#
# COMPACT_ATOMS: atom_id res chain seq x y z
N MET A 1 -6.61 -18.73 -18.52
CA MET A 1 -6.55 -18.49 -17.07
C MET A 1 -7.35 -17.27 -16.71
N ILE A 2 -8.33 -17.45 -15.84
CA ILE A 2 -9.30 -16.39 -15.52
C ILE A 2 -8.66 -15.18 -14.90
N VAL A 3 -7.71 -15.38 -13.98
CA VAL A 3 -7.08 -14.26 -13.27
C VAL A 3 -6.31 -13.35 -14.23
N LEU A 4 -5.59 -13.93 -15.17
CA LEU A 4 -4.84 -13.14 -16.14
C LEU A 4 -5.76 -12.37 -17.07
N GLU A 5 -6.88 -12.98 -17.48
CA GLU A 5 -7.87 -12.28 -18.28
C GLU A 5 -8.47 -11.11 -17.52
N ASP A 6 -8.79 -11.33 -16.26
CA ASP A 6 -9.35 -10.29 -15.42
C ASP A 6 -8.39 -9.12 -15.25
N LEU A 7 -7.09 -9.40 -15.11
CA LEU A 7 -6.08 -8.36 -15.06
C LEU A 7 -6.00 -7.59 -16.37
N TYR A 8 -5.98 -8.33 -17.50
CA TYR A 8 -5.88 -7.71 -18.81
C TYR A 8 -7.08 -6.81 -19.10
N LEU A 9 -8.26 -7.28 -18.76
CA LEU A 9 -9.50 -6.56 -19.01
C LEU A 9 -9.77 -5.43 -18.01
N GLY A 10 -8.96 -5.34 -16.98
CA GLY A 10 -9.14 -4.29 -15.97
C GLY A 10 -10.16 -4.61 -14.91
N ASP A 11 -10.62 -5.85 -14.82
CA ASP A 11 -11.56 -6.28 -13.79
C ASP A 11 -10.88 -6.47 -12.44
N ILE A 12 -9.56 -6.73 -12.47
CA ILE A 12 -8.75 -6.76 -11.27
C ILE A 12 -7.80 -5.59 -11.33
N ARG A 13 -7.91 -4.69 -10.37
CA ARG A 13 -7.08 -3.48 -10.31
C ARG A 13 -6.41 -3.42 -8.95
N PRO A 14 -5.19 -3.94 -8.82
CA PRO A 14 -4.53 -3.99 -7.52
C PRO A 14 -4.39 -2.64 -6.83
N GLY A 15 -4.22 -1.56 -7.61
CA GLY A 15 -4.10 -0.23 -7.06
C GLY A 15 -5.41 0.36 -6.56
N GLU A 16 -6.53 -0.20 -6.99
CA GLU A 16 -7.86 0.25 -6.61
C GLU A 16 -8.56 -0.78 -5.75
N ARG A 17 -7.78 -1.64 -5.13
CA ARG A 17 -8.37 -2.71 -4.35
C ARG A 17 -9.36 -2.18 -3.32
N SER A 18 -10.46 -2.86 -3.21
CA SER A 18 -11.44 -2.64 -2.17
C SER A 18 -11.19 -3.70 -1.11
N CYS A 19 -10.83 -3.30 0.06
CA CYS A 19 -10.64 -4.24 1.14
C CYS A 19 -11.29 -3.72 2.41
N HIS A 20 -11.79 -4.65 3.21
CA HIS A 20 -12.36 -4.31 4.49
C HIS A 20 -11.23 -4.17 5.49
N HIS A 21 -11.11 -2.99 6.04
CA HIS A 21 -10.10 -2.74 7.05
C HIS A 21 -10.55 -3.29 8.39
N SER A 22 -9.60 -3.68 9.21
CA SER A 22 -9.88 -4.19 10.54
C SER A 22 -10.41 -3.08 11.44
N ARG A 23 -11.02 -3.49 12.55
CA ARG A 23 -11.45 -2.52 13.56
C ARG A 23 -10.27 -1.74 14.11
N GLN A 24 -9.13 -2.39 14.26
CA GLN A 24 -7.91 -1.73 14.71
C GLN A 24 -7.45 -0.65 13.75
N TYR A 25 -7.55 -0.92 12.47
CA TYR A 25 -7.22 0.08 11.44
C TYR A 25 -8.13 1.30 11.57
N GLY A 26 -9.42 1.07 11.71
CA GLY A 26 -10.38 2.16 11.86
C GLY A 26 -10.12 3.02 13.09
N LYS A 27 -9.76 2.39 14.20
CA LYS A 27 -9.41 3.12 15.42
C LYS A 27 -8.16 3.96 15.24
N ALA A 28 -7.14 3.40 14.61
CA ALA A 28 -5.89 4.12 14.36
C ALA A 28 -6.14 5.31 13.43
N LEU A 29 -6.96 5.11 12.41
CA LEU A 29 -7.31 6.19 11.50
C LEU A 29 -8.04 7.32 12.22
N ASP A 30 -8.98 6.99 13.10
CA ASP A 30 -9.69 7.99 13.90
C ASP A 30 -8.73 8.77 14.80
N GLU A 31 -7.75 8.10 15.38
CA GLU A 31 -6.75 8.76 16.21
C GLU A 31 -5.89 9.72 15.40
N ILE A 32 -5.52 9.33 14.17
CA ILE A 32 -4.76 10.19 13.29
C ILE A 32 -5.56 11.45 12.96
N VAL A 33 -6.82 11.30 12.61
CA VAL A 33 -7.68 12.43 12.27
C VAL A 33 -7.83 13.38 13.46
N LYS A 34 -8.09 12.84 14.64
CA LYS A 34 -8.24 13.65 15.84
C LYS A 34 -6.97 14.38 16.20
N ALA A 35 -5.83 13.70 16.12
CA ALA A 35 -4.54 14.30 16.43
C ALA A 35 -4.20 15.40 15.44
N GLU A 36 -4.48 15.18 14.16
CA GLU A 36 -4.24 16.16 13.12
C GLU A 36 -5.08 17.41 13.33
N GLU A 37 -6.36 17.24 13.64
CA GLU A 37 -7.26 18.36 13.91
C GLU A 37 -6.80 19.16 15.15
N ALA A 38 -6.44 18.44 16.20
CA ALA A 38 -5.98 19.08 17.43
C ALA A 38 -4.68 19.86 17.20
N LEU A 39 -3.75 19.28 16.45
CA LEU A 39 -2.49 19.93 16.14
C LEU A 39 -2.70 21.15 15.26
N SER A 40 -3.51 21.03 14.22
CA SER A 40 -3.79 22.12 13.30
C SER A 40 -4.38 23.35 14.01
N ALA A 41 -5.20 23.10 15.04
CA ALA A 41 -5.81 24.20 15.80
C ALA A 41 -4.79 25.02 16.57
N THR A 42 -3.60 24.49 16.83
CA THR A 42 -2.57 25.17 17.61
C THR A 42 -1.48 25.80 16.76
N LEU A 43 -1.48 25.55 15.45
CA LEU A 43 -0.42 26.00 14.56
C LEU A 43 -0.71 27.41 14.01
N SER A 44 0.35 28.18 13.81
CA SER A 44 0.28 29.44 13.07
C SER A 44 0.10 29.12 11.58
N GLU A 45 -0.21 30.16 10.79
CA GLU A 45 -0.36 29.98 9.34
C GLU A 45 0.92 29.46 8.69
N GLU A 46 2.06 29.95 9.13
CA GLU A 46 3.34 29.50 8.61
C GLU A 46 3.61 28.05 8.98
N GLN A 47 3.31 27.69 10.22
CA GLN A 47 3.48 26.31 10.70
C GLN A 47 2.53 25.36 9.99
N LYS A 48 1.32 25.81 9.67
CA LYS A 48 0.36 24.98 8.91
C LYS A 48 0.90 24.64 7.54
N LYS A 49 1.57 25.59 6.87
CA LYS A 49 2.15 25.34 5.56
C LYS A 49 3.24 24.28 5.63
N LEU A 50 4.08 24.35 6.68
CA LEU A 50 5.11 23.35 6.88
C LEU A 50 4.52 21.98 7.16
N PHE A 51 3.46 21.95 7.96
CA PHE A 51 2.77 20.71 8.28
C PHE A 51 2.13 20.09 7.03
N GLU A 52 1.52 20.91 6.18
CA GLU A 52 0.95 20.43 4.93
C GLU A 52 2.01 19.84 4.02
N SER A 53 3.18 20.49 3.93
CA SER A 53 4.28 19.95 3.14
C SER A 53 4.75 18.61 3.68
N PHE A 54 4.80 18.47 4.99
CA PHE A 54 5.15 17.20 5.62
C PHE A 54 4.15 16.10 5.30
N THR A 55 2.86 16.39 5.45
CA THR A 55 1.82 15.39 5.20
C THR A 55 1.75 15.00 3.73
N ASP A 56 1.97 15.95 2.81
CA ASP A 56 2.00 15.66 1.39
C ASP A 56 3.17 14.76 1.02
N ALA A 57 4.34 15.03 1.59
CA ALA A 57 5.52 14.19 1.36
C ALA A 57 5.33 12.79 1.94
N GLN A 58 4.72 12.68 3.11
CA GLN A 58 4.39 11.40 3.72
C GLN A 58 3.45 10.59 2.85
N ARG A 59 2.45 11.24 2.28
CA ARG A 59 1.49 10.58 1.39
C ARG A 59 2.18 10.06 0.15
N GLU A 60 3.07 10.86 -0.42
CA GLU A 60 3.81 10.46 -1.60
C GLU A 60 4.68 9.23 -1.33
N ILE A 61 5.39 9.23 -0.21
CA ILE A 61 6.20 8.07 0.17
C ILE A 61 5.32 6.82 0.35
N SER A 62 4.15 6.97 0.96
CA SER A 62 3.24 5.84 1.15
C SER A 62 2.79 5.24 -0.18
N ILE A 63 2.46 6.10 -1.15
CA ILE A 63 2.04 5.65 -2.47
C ILE A 63 3.17 4.89 -3.15
N LEU A 64 4.40 5.42 -3.10
CA LEU A 64 5.55 4.77 -3.71
C LEU A 64 5.87 3.44 -3.03
N THR A 65 5.80 3.41 -1.71
CA THR A 65 6.07 2.21 -0.94
C THR A 65 5.04 1.12 -1.23
N ASP A 66 3.77 1.49 -1.36
CA ASP A 66 2.72 0.54 -1.69
C ASP A 66 2.98 -0.10 -3.05
N ALA A 67 3.38 0.69 -4.04
CA ALA A 67 3.68 0.18 -5.37
C ALA A 67 4.89 -0.77 -5.34
N GLU A 68 5.93 -0.39 -4.61
CA GLU A 68 7.12 -1.22 -4.46
C GLU A 68 6.80 -2.55 -3.76
N THR A 69 6.00 -2.49 -2.71
CA THR A 69 5.60 -3.67 -1.96
C THR A 69 4.80 -4.62 -2.84
N PHE A 70 3.86 -4.08 -3.61
CA PHE A 70 3.07 -4.90 -4.53
C PHE A 70 3.99 -5.60 -5.53
N THR A 71 4.89 -4.86 -6.15
CA THR A 71 5.79 -5.40 -7.17
C THR A 71 6.67 -6.50 -6.60
N TYR A 72 7.28 -6.25 -5.46
CA TYR A 72 8.14 -7.23 -4.80
C TYR A 72 7.36 -8.49 -4.43
N SER A 73 6.20 -8.31 -3.83
CA SER A 73 5.39 -9.45 -3.37
C SER A 73 4.90 -10.30 -4.53
N PHE A 74 4.51 -9.66 -5.62
CA PHE A 74 4.07 -10.38 -6.82
C PHE A 74 5.20 -11.23 -7.38
N LYS A 75 6.39 -10.64 -7.51
CA LYS A 75 7.55 -11.34 -8.03
C LYS A 75 7.97 -12.49 -7.12
N LEU A 76 7.95 -12.27 -5.82
CA LEU A 76 8.29 -13.31 -4.87
C LEU A 76 7.30 -14.47 -4.95
N GLY A 77 6.00 -14.17 -5.02
CA GLY A 77 4.99 -15.20 -5.16
C GLY A 77 5.16 -16.02 -6.42
N ALA A 78 5.46 -15.36 -7.55
CA ALA A 78 5.70 -16.03 -8.81
C ALA A 78 6.92 -16.95 -8.73
N LYS A 79 7.99 -16.50 -8.12
CA LYS A 79 9.19 -17.33 -7.95
C LYS A 79 8.91 -18.56 -7.09
N ILE A 80 8.16 -18.39 -6.03
CA ILE A 80 7.80 -19.50 -5.15
C ILE A 80 7.00 -20.55 -5.94
N ILE A 81 6.04 -20.12 -6.72
CA ILE A 81 5.23 -21.03 -7.52
C ILE A 81 6.08 -21.77 -8.55
N LEU A 82 6.98 -21.06 -9.22
CA LEU A 82 7.87 -21.68 -10.18
C LEU A 82 8.73 -22.76 -9.54
N ASP A 83 9.27 -22.45 -8.37
CA ASP A 83 10.11 -23.40 -7.65
C ASP A 83 9.31 -24.64 -7.24
N VAL A 84 8.08 -24.46 -6.81
CA VAL A 84 7.21 -25.58 -6.44
C VAL A 84 6.85 -26.44 -7.64
N LEU A 85 6.61 -25.82 -8.79
CA LEU A 85 6.14 -26.53 -9.98
C LEU A 85 7.25 -27.15 -10.81
N THR A 86 8.50 -26.73 -10.68
CA THR A 86 9.56 -27.20 -11.54
C THR A 86 10.09 -28.58 -11.16
N ASP A 87 9.69 -29.11 -10.04
CA ASP A 87 10.10 -30.46 -9.63
C ASP A 87 11.63 -30.61 -9.47
N SER A 88 12.34 -29.52 -9.53
CA SER A 88 13.79 -29.50 -9.30
C SER A 88 14.06 -28.87 -7.94
N PRO A 89 15.12 -29.31 -7.26
CA PRO A 89 15.52 -28.63 -6.03
C PRO A 89 15.79 -27.15 -6.30
N LEU A 90 15.38 -26.29 -5.42
CA LEU A 90 15.51 -24.84 -5.60
C LEU A 90 16.96 -24.43 -5.91
N ARG A 91 17.90 -25.08 -5.29
CA ARG A 91 19.32 -24.75 -5.46
C ARG A 91 19.87 -25.12 -6.83
N GLU A 92 19.16 -25.92 -7.58
CA GLU A 92 19.57 -26.37 -8.90
C GLU A 92 18.93 -25.55 -10.03
N ILE A 93 18.11 -24.63 -9.67
CA ILE A 93 17.37 -23.84 -10.63
C ILE A 93 18.13 -22.60 -11.08
#